data_0efc2061d3129cb4e01d5d29997b842b
#
_entry.id   0efc2061d3129cb4e01d5d29997b842b
#
_cell.length_a   1.000
_cell.length_b   1.000
_cell.length_c   1.000
_cell.angle_alpha   90.00
_cell.angle_beta   90.00
_cell.angle_gamma   90.00
#
_symmetry.space_group_name_H-M   'P 1'
#
loop_
_entity.id
_entity.type
_entity.pdbx_description
1 polymer ?
#
loop_
_entity_poly.entity_id
_entity_poly.type
_entity_poly.pdbx_seq_one_letter_code
_entity_poly.pdbx_strand_id
1 'polypeptide(L)'
;MVSDPEIKKVALICDKTYVDKADGRSGGVGTETQIISPEIYRSQAQDKFVAIVKERDDEGKAYLPVYYRSRIYIDFSDPSSEAENFEKLIRWVYEQPLYKKPSLGQKLGFLSEEQRAVSLGTSSRQRRALDAIKSGRDIVDPVFKTAV
;
A
#
# COMPACT_ATOMS: atom_id res chain seq x y z
N MET A 1 -27.20 -8.75 5.48
CA MET A 1 -26.03 -9.38 6.14
C MET A 1 -24.76 -8.63 5.79
N VAL A 2 -23.63 -9.25 5.42
CA VAL A 2 -22.37 -8.54 5.17
C VAL A 2 -22.46 -7.43 4.12
N SER A 3 -23.36 -7.55 3.16
CA SER A 3 -23.67 -6.52 2.15
C SER A 3 -24.59 -5.40 2.66
N ASP A 4 -25.03 -5.46 3.92
CA ASP A 4 -25.83 -4.44 4.55
C ASP A 4 -25.02 -3.15 4.72
N PRO A 5 -25.50 -1.99 4.27
CA PRO A 5 -24.79 -0.71 4.41
C PRO A 5 -24.63 -0.26 5.87
N GLU A 6 -25.45 -0.76 6.78
CA GLU A 6 -25.32 -0.47 8.21
C GLU A 6 -24.13 -1.19 8.85
N ILE A 7 -23.69 -2.31 8.27
CA ILE A 7 -22.50 -3.04 8.75
C ILE A 7 -21.25 -2.38 8.20
N LYS A 8 -20.59 -1.58 9.02
CA LYS A 8 -19.39 -0.82 8.65
C LYS A 8 -18.11 -1.63 8.75
N LYS A 9 -18.02 -2.57 9.70
CA LYS A 9 -16.80 -3.34 10.00
C LYS A 9 -17.13 -4.82 10.16
N VAL A 10 -16.30 -5.67 9.57
CA VAL A 10 -16.41 -7.14 9.64
C VAL A 10 -15.05 -7.72 9.97
N ALA A 11 -14.94 -8.38 11.11
CA ALA A 11 -13.74 -9.11 11.52
C ALA A 11 -13.91 -10.61 11.20
N LEU A 12 -12.97 -11.17 10.46
CA LEU A 12 -12.89 -12.58 10.10
C LEU A 12 -11.93 -13.27 11.08
N ILE A 13 -12.44 -14.10 11.95
CA ILE A 13 -11.60 -14.89 12.88
C ILE A 13 -11.06 -16.10 12.13
N CYS A 14 -9.77 -16.12 11.88
CA CYS A 14 -9.09 -17.11 11.06
C CYS A 14 -8.30 -18.08 11.96
N ASP A 15 -8.74 -19.30 11.97
CA ASP A 15 -8.05 -20.49 12.50
C ASP A 15 -7.97 -21.55 11.38
N LYS A 16 -7.31 -22.67 11.66
CA LYS A 16 -7.21 -23.78 10.72
C LYS A 16 -8.59 -24.25 10.25
N THR A 17 -9.52 -24.44 11.17
CA THR A 17 -10.87 -24.96 10.87
C THR A 17 -11.64 -24.01 9.97
N TYR A 18 -11.54 -22.70 10.21
CA TYR A 18 -12.18 -21.70 9.36
C TYR A 18 -11.59 -21.71 7.93
N VAL A 19 -10.26 -21.75 7.81
CA VAL A 19 -9.58 -21.74 6.51
C VAL A 19 -9.92 -22.99 5.70
N ASP A 20 -9.88 -24.18 6.30
CA ASP A 20 -10.22 -25.44 5.64
C ASP A 20 -11.66 -25.42 5.09
N LYS A 21 -12.60 -24.88 5.86
CA LYS A 21 -14.01 -24.74 5.43
C LYS A 21 -14.21 -23.65 4.39
N ALA A 22 -13.51 -22.53 4.52
CA ALA A 22 -13.60 -21.40 3.60
C ALA A 22 -13.06 -21.76 2.23
N ASP A 23 -11.86 -22.34 2.17
CA ASP A 23 -11.20 -22.72 0.93
C ASP A 23 -11.86 -23.98 0.31
N GLY A 24 -12.32 -24.93 1.15
CA GLY A 24 -13.11 -26.09 0.73
C GLY A 24 -14.57 -25.79 0.40
N ARG A 25 -15.03 -24.56 0.61
CA ARG A 25 -16.42 -24.12 0.40
C ARG A 25 -17.46 -25.01 1.07
N SER A 26 -17.16 -25.47 2.29
CA SER A 26 -17.99 -26.41 3.03
C SER A 26 -18.77 -25.77 4.16
N GLY A 27 -20.02 -26.22 4.37
CA GLY A 27 -20.90 -25.77 5.45
C GLY A 27 -21.27 -24.29 5.40
N GLY A 28 -21.63 -23.73 6.56
CA GLY A 28 -21.99 -22.32 6.70
C GLY A 28 -20.86 -21.35 6.34
N VAL A 29 -19.62 -21.68 6.73
CA VAL A 29 -18.42 -20.90 6.39
C VAL A 29 -18.22 -20.82 4.87
N GLY A 30 -18.45 -21.93 4.15
CA GLY A 30 -18.37 -21.92 2.68
C GLY A 30 -19.39 -20.99 2.04
N THR A 31 -20.62 -20.93 2.57
CA THR A 31 -21.64 -20.00 2.10
C THR A 31 -21.27 -18.55 2.41
N GLU A 32 -20.79 -18.27 3.62
CA GLU A 32 -20.30 -16.93 4.00
C GLU A 32 -19.15 -16.47 3.11
N THR A 33 -18.22 -17.37 2.78
CA THR A 33 -17.10 -17.09 1.89
C THR A 33 -17.57 -16.68 0.49
N GLN A 34 -18.63 -17.30 -0.04
CA GLN A 34 -19.19 -16.92 -1.33
C GLN A 34 -19.80 -15.51 -1.32
N ILE A 35 -20.29 -15.05 -0.19
CA ILE A 35 -20.83 -13.69 -0.03
C ILE A 35 -19.72 -12.68 0.21
N ILE A 36 -18.75 -13.01 1.07
CA ILE A 36 -17.69 -12.11 1.54
C ILE A 36 -16.62 -11.88 0.46
N SER A 37 -16.20 -12.94 -0.23
CA SER A 37 -15.08 -12.85 -1.18
C SER A 37 -15.30 -11.84 -2.31
N PRO A 38 -16.48 -11.74 -2.98
CA PRO A 38 -16.73 -10.69 -3.97
C PRO A 38 -16.67 -9.28 -3.39
N GLU A 39 -17.16 -9.09 -2.17
CA GLU A 39 -17.13 -7.79 -1.48
C GLU A 39 -15.69 -7.37 -1.18
N ILE A 40 -14.85 -8.30 -0.74
CA ILE A 40 -13.42 -8.07 -0.50
C ILE A 40 -12.70 -7.69 -1.80
N TYR A 41 -12.98 -8.37 -2.92
CA TYR A 41 -12.35 -8.05 -4.20
C TYR A 41 -12.80 -6.72 -4.79
N ARG A 42 -14.05 -6.30 -4.55
CA ARG A 42 -14.56 -4.99 -5.00
C ARG A 42 -13.98 -3.83 -4.22
N SER A 43 -13.73 -4.01 -2.93
CA SER A 43 -13.16 -2.97 -2.07
C SER A 43 -11.64 -2.98 -2.16
N GLN A 44 -11.06 -2.00 -2.84
CA GLN A 44 -9.60 -1.78 -2.85
C GLN A 44 -9.12 -1.26 -1.49
N ALA A 45 -9.93 -0.48 -0.80
CA ALA A 45 -9.64 -0.03 0.56
C ALA A 45 -9.94 -1.16 1.55
N GLN A 46 -9.02 -1.40 2.50
CA GLN A 46 -9.16 -2.43 3.52
C GLN A 46 -9.94 -1.90 4.74
N ASP A 47 -11.01 -1.14 4.49
CA ASP A 47 -11.70 -0.40 5.54
C ASP A 47 -12.78 -1.24 6.22
N LYS A 48 -13.52 -2.06 5.45
CA LYS A 48 -14.66 -2.84 5.94
C LYS A 48 -14.26 -4.18 6.55
N PHE A 49 -13.25 -4.84 5.99
CA PHE A 49 -12.88 -6.21 6.38
C PHE A 49 -11.48 -6.27 6.98
N VAL A 50 -11.32 -6.99 8.09
CA VAL A 50 -10.03 -7.35 8.67
C VAL A 50 -10.02 -8.84 9.03
N ALA A 51 -8.93 -9.53 8.74
CA ALA A 51 -8.70 -10.88 9.24
C ALA A 51 -7.92 -10.81 10.55
N ILE A 52 -8.37 -11.60 11.52
CA ILE A 52 -7.73 -11.82 12.82
C ILE A 52 -7.20 -13.26 12.81
N VAL A 53 -5.88 -13.39 12.80
CA VAL A 53 -5.22 -14.70 12.84
C VAL A 53 -5.06 -15.14 14.29
N LYS A 54 -5.60 -16.32 14.62
CA LYS A 54 -5.49 -16.89 15.98
C LYS A 54 -4.35 -17.89 16.12
N GLU A 55 -3.95 -18.51 15.02
CA GLU A 55 -2.94 -19.54 15.02
C GLU A 55 -2.17 -19.59 13.70
N ARG A 56 -1.01 -20.23 13.76
CA ARG A 56 -0.12 -20.44 12.61
C ARG A 56 0.10 -21.93 12.43
N ASP A 57 0.50 -22.35 11.24
CA ASP A 57 0.91 -23.70 10.98
C ASP A 57 2.32 -24.00 11.54
N ASP A 58 2.77 -25.24 11.40
CA ASP A 58 4.08 -25.70 11.89
C ASP A 58 5.26 -25.00 11.20
N GLU A 59 5.04 -24.41 10.04
CA GLU A 59 6.02 -23.60 9.29
C GLU A 59 5.99 -22.12 9.69
N GLY A 60 5.12 -21.72 10.62
CA GLY A 60 4.94 -20.35 11.08
C GLY A 60 4.08 -19.49 10.15
N LYS A 61 3.39 -20.08 9.17
CA LYS A 61 2.52 -19.37 8.26
C LYS A 61 1.15 -19.16 8.88
N ALA A 62 0.62 -17.95 8.72
CA ALA A 62 -0.71 -17.59 9.21
C ALA A 62 -1.82 -18.36 8.49
N TYR A 63 -2.78 -18.88 9.22
CA TYR A 63 -4.00 -19.44 8.65
C TYR A 63 -4.89 -18.33 8.09
N LEU A 64 -4.84 -18.16 6.76
CA LEU A 64 -5.63 -17.17 6.02
C LEU A 64 -6.27 -17.81 4.79
N PRO A 65 -7.58 -17.59 4.56
CA PRO A 65 -8.25 -18.06 3.35
C PRO A 65 -7.60 -17.47 2.09
N VAL A 66 -7.64 -18.23 0.98
CA VAL A 66 -6.99 -17.85 -0.29
C VAL A 66 -7.37 -16.43 -0.73
N TYR A 67 -8.65 -16.06 -0.59
CA TYR A 67 -9.15 -14.74 -1.00
C TYR A 67 -8.64 -13.58 -0.14
N TYR A 68 -8.00 -13.85 1.01
CA TYR A 68 -7.50 -12.82 1.93
C TYR A 68 -5.97 -12.75 1.99
N ARG A 69 -5.23 -13.70 1.42
CA ARG A 69 -3.75 -13.84 1.55
C ARG A 69 -2.94 -12.61 1.10
N SER A 70 -3.48 -11.81 0.20
CA SER A 70 -2.80 -10.59 -0.29
C SER A 70 -3.10 -9.34 0.54
N ARG A 71 -3.81 -9.47 1.66
CA ARG A 71 -4.25 -8.34 2.48
C ARG A 71 -3.57 -8.32 3.83
N ILE A 72 -3.57 -7.15 4.47
CA ILE A 72 -3.05 -6.97 5.84
C ILE A 72 -4.03 -7.62 6.82
N TYR A 73 -3.49 -8.32 7.79
CA TYR A 73 -4.23 -8.97 8.87
C TYR A 73 -3.67 -8.55 10.24
N ILE A 74 -4.43 -8.79 11.31
CA ILE A 74 -4.00 -8.59 12.69
C ILE A 74 -3.72 -9.97 13.30
N ASP A 75 -2.53 -10.13 13.87
CA ASP A 75 -2.03 -11.41 14.35
C ASP A 75 -2.19 -11.53 15.87
N PHE A 76 -3.03 -12.44 16.32
CA PHE A 76 -3.21 -12.79 17.72
C PHE A 76 -2.69 -14.21 18.04
N SER A 77 -1.83 -14.77 17.18
CA SER A 77 -1.23 -16.09 17.43
C SER A 77 -0.09 -16.03 18.45
N ASP A 78 0.49 -14.86 18.67
CA ASP A 78 1.57 -14.63 19.63
C ASP A 78 1.09 -13.78 20.81
N PRO A 79 1.00 -14.36 22.03
CA PRO A 79 0.60 -13.62 23.23
C PRO A 79 1.49 -12.42 23.57
N SER A 80 2.76 -12.43 23.17
CA SER A 80 3.69 -11.35 23.47
C SER A 80 3.35 -10.05 22.75
N SER A 81 2.66 -10.14 21.62
CA SER A 81 2.23 -9.00 20.79
C SER A 81 0.74 -8.66 20.92
N GLU A 82 0.02 -9.34 21.83
CA GLU A 82 -1.43 -9.20 21.97
C GLU A 82 -1.87 -7.76 22.20
N ALA A 83 -1.23 -7.05 23.14
CA ALA A 83 -1.59 -5.68 23.48
C ALA A 83 -1.44 -4.71 22.31
N GLU A 84 -0.35 -4.82 21.54
CA GLU A 84 -0.10 -4.01 20.35
C GLU A 84 -1.13 -4.32 19.25
N ASN A 85 -1.42 -5.59 19.04
CA ASN A 85 -2.36 -6.03 18.01
C ASN A 85 -3.81 -5.70 18.38
N PHE A 86 -4.13 -5.70 19.67
CA PHE A 86 -5.41 -5.20 20.16
C PHE A 86 -5.56 -3.70 19.92
N GLU A 87 -4.52 -2.90 20.13
CA GLU A 87 -4.53 -1.48 19.78
C GLU A 87 -4.78 -1.27 18.28
N LYS A 88 -4.12 -2.05 17.41
CA LYS A 88 -4.35 -2.00 15.96
C LYS A 88 -5.83 -2.29 15.61
N LEU A 89 -6.42 -3.29 16.27
CA LEU A 89 -7.83 -3.64 16.09
C LEU A 89 -8.76 -2.49 16.50
N ILE A 90 -8.56 -1.91 17.67
CA ILE A 90 -9.35 -0.78 18.15
C ILE A 90 -9.22 0.42 17.21
N ARG A 91 -8.00 0.74 16.77
CA ARG A 91 -7.77 1.83 15.81
C ARG A 91 -8.47 1.60 14.48
N TRP A 92 -8.49 0.35 14.00
CA TRP A 92 -9.22 -0.01 12.79
C TRP A 92 -10.74 0.14 12.95
N VAL A 93 -11.30 -0.29 14.09
CA VAL A 93 -12.74 -0.14 14.40
C VAL A 93 -13.15 1.33 14.41
N TYR A 94 -12.36 2.18 15.06
CA TYR A 94 -12.64 3.61 15.23
C TYR A 94 -12.10 4.49 14.10
N GLU A 95 -11.54 3.91 13.03
CA GLU A 95 -10.96 4.64 11.89
C GLU A 95 -9.88 5.66 12.30
N GLN A 96 -9.08 5.30 13.32
CA GLN A 96 -7.98 6.11 13.84
C GLN A 96 -6.63 5.46 13.51
N PRO A 97 -6.14 5.58 12.26
CA PRO A 97 -4.90 4.93 11.86
C PRO A 97 -3.71 5.43 12.68
N LEU A 98 -2.80 4.53 13.03
CA LEU A 98 -1.58 4.85 13.77
C LEU A 98 -0.73 5.89 13.02
N TYR A 99 -0.67 5.76 11.70
CA TYR A 99 0.03 6.68 10.82
C TYR A 99 -0.95 7.43 9.93
N LYS A 100 -1.00 8.75 10.07
CA LYS A 100 -1.78 9.59 9.15
C LYS A 100 -0.96 9.82 7.89
N LYS A 101 -1.55 9.52 6.73
CA LYS A 101 -0.93 9.87 5.45
C LYS A 101 -0.74 11.39 5.40
N PRO A 102 0.50 11.89 5.20
CA PRO A 102 0.72 13.33 5.05
C PRO A 102 -0.03 13.83 3.81
N SER A 103 -0.38 15.11 3.82
CA SER A 103 -0.90 15.77 2.61
C SER A 103 0.12 15.64 1.48
N LEU A 104 -0.37 15.45 0.27
CA LEU A 104 0.51 15.50 -0.91
C LEU A 104 1.23 16.84 -0.93
N GLY A 105 2.55 16.82 -1.13
CA GLY A 105 3.32 18.02 -1.36
C GLY A 105 2.81 18.80 -2.57
N GLN A 106 3.11 20.08 -2.64
CA GLN A 106 2.76 20.89 -3.80
C GLN A 106 3.47 20.35 -5.04
N LYS A 107 2.76 20.36 -6.17
CA LYS A 107 3.34 20.00 -7.46
C LYS A 107 4.53 20.95 -7.72
N LEU A 108 5.65 20.36 -8.11
CA LEU A 108 6.84 21.16 -8.45
C LEU A 108 6.49 22.18 -9.56
N GLY A 109 6.91 23.44 -9.39
CA GLY A 109 6.50 24.53 -10.27
C GLY A 109 6.74 24.28 -11.76
N PHE A 110 7.80 23.54 -12.10
CA PHE A 110 8.10 23.18 -13.49
C PHE A 110 7.16 22.13 -14.11
N LEU A 111 6.31 21.46 -13.27
CA LEU A 111 5.29 20.50 -13.71
C LEU A 111 3.90 21.14 -13.83
N SER A 112 3.72 22.40 -13.45
CA SER A 112 2.47 23.12 -13.62
C SER A 112 2.44 23.74 -15.04
N GLU A 113 1.37 23.49 -15.77
CA GLU A 113 1.21 23.96 -17.15
C GLU A 113 1.19 25.50 -17.25
N GLU A 114 0.94 26.21 -16.16
CA GLU A 114 0.87 27.68 -16.11
C GLU A 114 2.23 28.37 -15.99
N GLN A 115 3.28 27.64 -15.62
CA GLN A 115 4.63 28.20 -15.61
C GLN A 115 5.40 27.72 -16.81
N ARG A 116 5.73 28.65 -17.76
CA ARG A 116 6.68 28.42 -18.83
C ARG A 116 7.84 27.58 -18.31
N ALA A 117 8.18 26.51 -19.01
CA ALA A 117 9.24 25.59 -18.68
C ALA A 117 10.43 26.31 -18.06
N VAL A 118 10.64 26.17 -16.76
CA VAL A 118 11.85 26.64 -16.10
C VAL A 118 12.98 25.82 -16.69
N SER A 119 13.68 26.45 -17.64
CA SER A 119 14.91 25.90 -18.21
C SER A 119 15.89 25.77 -17.05
N LEU A 120 16.15 24.54 -16.60
CA LEU A 120 17.24 24.28 -15.66
C LEU A 120 18.51 24.84 -16.31
N GLY A 121 19.27 25.71 -15.60
CA GLY A 121 20.49 26.30 -16.13
C GLY A 121 21.51 25.29 -16.71
N THR A 122 21.40 24.02 -16.30
CA THR A 122 22.14 22.89 -16.85
C THR A 122 21.70 22.50 -18.27
N SER A 123 20.41 22.65 -18.62
CA SER A 123 19.92 22.24 -19.96
C SER A 123 20.42 23.15 -21.06
N SER A 124 20.65 24.45 -20.80
CA SER A 124 21.26 25.35 -21.76
C SER A 124 22.74 25.05 -21.97
N ARG A 125 23.45 24.67 -20.91
CA ARG A 125 24.87 24.24 -20.99
C ARG A 125 25.01 22.92 -21.76
N GLN A 126 24.15 21.95 -21.48
CA GLN A 126 24.12 20.67 -22.18
C GLN A 126 23.82 20.85 -23.68
N ARG A 127 22.85 21.70 -24.03
CA ARG A 127 22.52 22.00 -25.43
C ARG A 127 23.68 22.66 -26.17
N ARG A 128 24.35 23.65 -25.53
CA ARG A 128 25.57 24.30 -26.09
C ARG A 128 26.71 23.32 -26.29
N ALA A 129 26.92 22.40 -25.34
CA ALA A 129 27.94 21.37 -25.46
C ALA A 129 27.65 20.41 -26.63
N LEU A 130 26.41 19.94 -26.77
CA LEU A 130 25.99 19.11 -27.89
C LEU A 130 26.12 19.80 -29.25
N ASP A 131 25.75 21.11 -29.33
CA ASP A 131 25.87 21.87 -30.54
C ASP A 131 27.33 22.14 -30.92
N ALA A 132 28.22 22.38 -29.92
CA ALA A 132 29.64 22.51 -30.14
C ALA A 132 30.29 21.19 -30.64
N ILE A 133 29.94 20.08 -30.06
CA ILE A 133 30.38 18.75 -30.52
C ILE A 133 29.95 18.48 -31.97
N LYS A 134 28.67 18.77 -32.30
CA LYS A 134 28.14 18.58 -33.64
C LYS A 134 28.78 19.49 -34.68
N SER A 135 29.19 20.72 -34.26
CA SER A 135 29.84 21.71 -35.15
C SER A 135 31.37 21.62 -35.18
N GLY A 136 31.99 20.65 -34.49
CA GLY A 136 33.43 20.48 -34.44
C GLY A 136 34.18 21.63 -33.77
N ARG A 137 33.54 22.43 -32.93
CA ARG A 137 34.15 23.52 -32.20
C ARG A 137 34.68 23.07 -30.85
N ASP A 138 35.87 23.51 -30.47
CA ASP A 138 36.45 23.25 -29.14
C ASP A 138 35.60 23.90 -28.05
N ILE A 139 35.17 23.10 -27.10
CA ILE A 139 34.43 23.55 -25.92
C ILE A 139 35.46 23.99 -24.87
N VAL A 140 35.99 25.20 -24.99
CA VAL A 140 36.78 25.82 -23.94
C VAL A 140 35.83 26.63 -23.08
N ASP A 141 35.38 26.08 -21.98
CA ASP A 141 34.55 26.79 -21.00
C ASP A 141 35.46 27.81 -20.27
N PRO A 142 35.21 29.13 -20.31
CA PRO A 142 36.02 30.11 -19.64
C PRO A 142 36.09 29.95 -18.12
N VAL A 143 35.20 29.16 -17.53
CA VAL A 143 35.18 28.87 -16.08
C VAL A 143 36.36 28.04 -15.62
N PHE A 144 37.01 27.26 -16.51
CA PHE A 144 38.18 26.46 -16.16
C PHE A 144 39.53 27.16 -16.29
N LYS A 145 39.54 28.42 -16.73
CA LYS A 145 40.78 29.22 -16.86
C LYS A 145 41.22 29.92 -15.59
N THR A 146 40.45 29.86 -14.49
CA THR A 146 40.75 30.64 -13.26
C THR A 146 41.24 29.76 -12.10
N ALA A 147 41.69 28.54 -12.35
CA ALA A 147 42.27 27.66 -11.33
C ALA A 147 43.63 27.15 -11.78
N VAL A 148 44.60 28.06 -11.90
CA VAL A 148 46.05 27.79 -11.83
C VAL A 148 46.72 28.97 -11.12
#